data_a7c5e6078f0165d5309ce3c6cbf6bb7f
#
_entry.id   a7c5e6078f0165d5309ce3c6cbf6bb7f
#
_cell.length_a   1.000
_cell.length_b   1.000
_cell.length_c   1.000
_cell.angle_alpha   90.00
_cell.angle_beta   90.00
_cell.angle_gamma   90.00
#
_symmetry.space_group_name_H-M   'P 1'
#
loop_
_entity.id
_entity.type
_entity.pdbx_description
1 polymer ?
#
loop_
_entity_poly.entity_id
_entity_poly.type
_entity_poly.pdbx_seq_one_letter_code
_entity_poly.pdbx_strand_id
1 'polypeptide(L)'
;MKKNLMTVVILALVFANFLLTTILMFTILPTTQKANELITKVCEAIDLELNSGAANGLGNVPIDKIATYNVSGGETMTINLADGKYAMVAVSLSVYKESDRYKSSTTEILTEQEAIIKNTINQIIRQYTKDEFLTNAEKAQDEICKSLQKTYGTDYIVGVHFSTLTAQ
;
A
#
# COMPACT_ATOMS: atom_id res chain seq x y z
N MET A 1 -41.64 -32.56 -50.41
CA MET A 1 -41.47 -31.11 -50.16
C MET A 1 -41.53 -30.69 -48.69
N LYS A 2 -42.41 -31.21 -47.83
CA LYS A 2 -42.50 -30.77 -46.41
C LYS A 2 -41.26 -31.04 -45.55
N LYS A 3 -40.48 -32.12 -45.78
CA LYS A 3 -39.25 -32.43 -45.02
C LYS A 3 -38.12 -31.44 -45.31
N ASN A 4 -37.97 -30.96 -46.54
CA ASN A 4 -36.94 -29.98 -46.91
C ASN A 4 -37.24 -28.57 -46.35
N LEU A 5 -38.52 -28.21 -46.25
CA LEU A 5 -38.95 -26.95 -45.68
C LEU A 5 -38.56 -26.86 -44.18
N MET A 6 -38.79 -27.95 -43.41
CA MET A 6 -38.47 -27.98 -42.01
C MET A 6 -36.97 -27.91 -41.73
N THR A 7 -36.15 -28.55 -42.58
CA THR A 7 -34.68 -28.46 -42.50
C THR A 7 -34.19 -27.04 -42.78
N VAL A 8 -34.78 -26.35 -43.74
CA VAL A 8 -34.43 -24.96 -44.06
C VAL A 8 -34.78 -23.99 -42.91
N VAL A 9 -35.96 -24.22 -42.28
CA VAL A 9 -36.37 -23.40 -41.13
C VAL A 9 -35.44 -23.64 -39.93
N ILE A 10 -35.05 -24.88 -39.63
CA ILE A 10 -34.09 -25.16 -38.56
C ILE A 10 -32.73 -24.54 -38.85
N LEU A 11 -32.25 -24.66 -40.09
CA LEU A 11 -30.99 -24.06 -40.52
C LEU A 11 -30.98 -22.52 -40.35
N ALA A 12 -32.07 -21.87 -40.76
CA ALA A 12 -32.24 -20.44 -40.59
C ALA A 12 -32.25 -20.01 -39.12
N LEU A 13 -32.89 -20.79 -38.26
CA LEU A 13 -32.97 -20.51 -36.82
C LEU A 13 -31.62 -20.69 -36.14
N VAL A 14 -30.84 -21.71 -36.49
CA VAL A 14 -29.46 -21.91 -36.02
C VAL A 14 -28.57 -20.78 -36.47
N PHE A 15 -28.70 -20.35 -37.73
CA PHE A 15 -27.90 -19.25 -38.25
C PHE A 15 -28.23 -17.90 -37.56
N ALA A 16 -29.52 -17.64 -37.34
CA ALA A 16 -29.96 -16.46 -36.58
C ALA A 16 -29.42 -16.44 -35.16
N ASN A 17 -29.45 -17.60 -34.48
CA ASN A 17 -28.90 -17.75 -33.11
C ASN A 17 -27.37 -17.55 -33.09
N PHE A 18 -26.66 -18.06 -34.09
CA PHE A 18 -25.22 -17.86 -34.21
C PHE A 18 -24.88 -16.37 -34.42
N LEU A 19 -25.61 -15.64 -35.28
CA LEU A 19 -25.43 -14.20 -35.49
C LEU A 19 -25.69 -13.42 -34.18
N LEU A 20 -26.76 -13.76 -33.45
CA LEU A 20 -27.10 -13.12 -32.18
C LEU A 20 -25.99 -13.31 -31.15
N THR A 21 -25.48 -14.53 -31.00
CA THR A 21 -24.39 -14.85 -30.08
C THR A 21 -23.11 -14.10 -30.47
N THR A 22 -22.80 -13.99 -31.74
CA THR A 22 -21.62 -13.25 -32.23
C THR A 22 -21.73 -11.75 -31.90
N ILE A 23 -22.90 -11.16 -32.10
CA ILE A 23 -23.15 -9.74 -31.79
C ILE A 23 -23.03 -9.50 -30.28
N LEU A 24 -23.62 -10.38 -29.46
CA LEU A 24 -23.52 -10.30 -27.98
C LEU A 24 -22.06 -10.39 -27.50
N MET A 25 -21.27 -11.29 -28.10
CA MET A 25 -19.87 -11.46 -27.74
C MET A 25 -19.07 -10.19 -28.03
N PHE A 26 -19.26 -9.58 -29.20
CA PHE A 26 -18.57 -8.32 -29.55
C PHE A 26 -19.05 -7.11 -28.74
N THR A 27 -20.27 -7.13 -28.19
CA THR A 27 -20.82 -6.00 -27.42
C THR A 27 -20.46 -6.12 -25.94
N ILE A 28 -20.40 -7.34 -25.37
CA ILE A 28 -20.16 -7.56 -23.93
C ILE A 28 -18.66 -7.51 -23.58
N LEU A 29 -17.79 -8.07 -24.44
CA LEU A 29 -16.33 -8.11 -24.18
C LEU A 29 -15.71 -6.72 -23.91
N PRO A 30 -15.91 -5.68 -24.72
CA PRO A 30 -15.35 -4.36 -24.46
C PRO A 30 -15.96 -3.68 -23.24
N THR A 31 -17.21 -3.99 -22.87
CA THR A 31 -17.88 -3.45 -21.70
C THR A 31 -17.30 -4.02 -20.42
N THR A 32 -16.97 -5.31 -20.40
CA THR A 32 -16.34 -5.97 -19.23
C THR A 32 -14.92 -5.46 -19.00
N GLN A 33 -14.15 -5.19 -20.06
CA GLN A 33 -12.81 -4.61 -19.95
C GLN A 33 -12.85 -3.20 -19.37
N LYS A 34 -13.77 -2.35 -19.83
CA LYS A 34 -13.97 -1.00 -19.29
C LYS A 34 -14.47 -1.01 -17.86
N ALA A 35 -15.33 -1.97 -17.48
CA ALA A 35 -15.78 -2.14 -16.10
C ALA A 35 -14.63 -2.54 -15.17
N ASN A 36 -13.76 -3.46 -15.58
CA ASN A 36 -12.58 -3.84 -14.82
C ASN A 36 -11.57 -2.69 -14.69
N GLU A 37 -11.35 -1.92 -15.75
CA GLU A 37 -10.50 -0.73 -15.72
C GLU A 37 -11.07 0.35 -14.77
N LEU A 38 -12.39 0.52 -14.75
CA LEU A 38 -13.05 1.44 -13.84
C LEU A 38 -12.92 0.98 -12.39
N ILE A 39 -13.11 -0.32 -12.13
CA ILE A 39 -12.92 -0.92 -10.80
C ILE A 39 -11.48 -0.73 -10.33
N THR A 40 -10.49 -0.98 -11.19
CA THR A 40 -9.08 -0.75 -10.85
C THR A 40 -8.80 0.71 -10.51
N LYS A 41 -9.29 1.64 -11.34
CA LYS A 41 -9.15 3.09 -11.07
C LYS A 41 -9.87 3.56 -9.81
N VAL A 42 -11.03 2.98 -9.51
CA VAL A 42 -11.77 3.27 -8.26
C VAL A 42 -11.03 2.70 -7.06
N CYS A 43 -10.49 1.49 -7.16
CA CYS A 43 -9.65 0.90 -6.09
C CYS A 43 -8.37 1.73 -5.87
N GLU A 44 -7.70 2.16 -6.94
CA GLU A 44 -6.54 3.06 -6.85
C GLU A 44 -6.89 4.43 -6.24
N ALA A 45 -8.04 4.99 -6.59
CA ALA A 45 -8.51 6.26 -6.03
C ALA A 45 -8.90 6.12 -4.55
N ILE A 46 -9.57 5.01 -4.17
CA ILE A 46 -9.91 4.72 -2.77
C ILE A 46 -8.65 4.44 -1.95
N ASP A 47 -7.68 3.71 -2.49
CA ASP A 47 -6.38 3.51 -1.84
C ASP A 47 -5.64 4.86 -1.66
N LEU A 48 -5.76 5.77 -2.63
CA LEU A 48 -5.19 7.11 -2.52
C LEU A 48 -5.91 7.96 -1.48
N GLU A 49 -7.25 7.90 -1.39
CA GLU A 49 -8.03 8.59 -0.35
C GLU A 49 -7.83 7.96 1.05
N LEU A 50 -7.79 6.64 1.15
CA LEU A 50 -7.45 5.97 2.42
C LEU A 50 -6.02 6.30 2.87
N ASN A 51 -5.08 6.38 1.94
CA ASN A 51 -3.69 6.75 2.24
C ASN A 51 -3.51 8.25 2.48
N SER A 52 -4.35 9.12 1.88
CA SER A 52 -4.28 10.57 2.12
C SER A 52 -5.04 11.03 3.36
N GLY A 53 -6.03 10.23 3.83
CA GLY A 53 -6.77 10.50 5.06
C GLY A 53 -6.16 9.87 6.32
N ALA A 54 -5.22 8.94 6.17
CA ALA A 54 -4.47 8.31 7.24
C ALA A 54 -3.06 8.92 7.29
N ALA A 55 -2.98 10.17 7.76
CA ALA A 55 -1.72 10.90 7.94
C ALA A 55 -0.69 10.19 8.86
N ASN A 56 -0.82 8.91 9.14
CA ASN A 56 0.12 8.10 9.93
C ASN A 56 0.08 6.60 9.60
N GLY A 57 -0.40 6.17 8.43
CA GLY A 57 -0.39 4.74 8.05
C GLY A 57 -1.32 3.81 8.88
N LEU A 58 -2.04 4.34 9.84
CA LEU A 58 -2.92 3.60 10.76
C LEU A 58 -4.34 3.40 10.21
N GLY A 59 -4.60 3.68 8.94
CA GLY A 59 -5.92 3.60 8.34
C GLY A 59 -6.63 2.27 8.66
N ASN A 60 -7.68 2.32 9.46
CA ASN A 60 -8.58 1.22 9.83
C ASN A 60 -8.06 0.10 10.76
N VAL A 61 -6.84 0.17 11.29
CA VAL A 61 -6.40 -0.84 12.28
C VAL A 61 -6.79 -0.36 13.70
N PRO A 62 -7.62 -1.11 14.44
CA PRO A 62 -7.97 -0.77 15.82
C PRO A 62 -6.72 -0.71 16.71
N ILE A 63 -6.62 0.31 17.58
CA ILE A 63 -5.44 0.56 18.42
C ILE A 63 -5.09 -0.62 19.32
N ASP A 64 -6.07 -1.36 19.82
CA ASP A 64 -5.89 -2.56 20.64
C ASP A 64 -5.14 -3.70 19.89
N LYS A 65 -5.18 -3.68 18.58
CA LYS A 65 -4.49 -4.63 17.69
C LYS A 65 -3.11 -4.16 17.23
N ILE A 66 -2.64 -3.03 17.71
CA ILE A 66 -1.33 -2.48 17.39
C ILE A 66 -0.36 -2.76 18.53
N ALA A 67 0.84 -3.20 18.17
CA ALA A 67 2.01 -3.21 19.04
C ALA A 67 2.96 -2.09 18.62
N THR A 68 3.63 -1.49 19.58
CA THR A 68 4.65 -0.47 19.30
C THR A 68 6.03 -1.10 19.43
N TYR A 69 6.87 -0.89 18.41
CA TYR A 69 8.29 -1.20 18.43
C TYR A 69 9.10 0.09 18.42
N ASN A 70 9.89 0.33 19.45
CA ASN A 70 10.75 1.51 19.54
C ASN A 70 12.12 1.20 18.95
N VAL A 71 12.45 1.85 17.84
CA VAL A 71 13.76 1.73 17.20
C VAL A 71 14.81 2.29 18.14
N SER A 72 15.93 1.60 18.32
CA SER A 72 16.99 1.94 19.29
C SER A 72 16.49 1.99 20.74
N GLY A 73 15.48 1.19 21.10
CA GLY A 73 14.88 1.25 22.44
C GLY A 73 14.21 2.60 22.75
N GLY A 74 13.95 3.43 21.74
CA GLY A 74 13.39 4.79 21.89
C GLY A 74 14.45 5.89 22.01
N GLU A 75 15.72 5.56 21.88
CA GLU A 75 16.80 6.56 21.86
C GLU A 75 16.78 7.40 20.57
N THR A 76 17.24 8.63 20.67
CA THR A 76 17.34 9.52 19.50
C THR A 76 18.51 9.14 18.61
N MET A 77 18.24 9.08 17.30
CA MET A 77 19.25 8.93 16.27
C MET A 77 19.63 10.31 15.73
N THR A 78 20.92 10.57 15.54
CA THR A 78 21.41 11.79 14.87
C THR A 78 21.65 11.47 13.40
N ILE A 79 21.03 12.24 12.52
CA ILE A 79 21.05 12.03 11.07
C ILE A 79 21.49 13.32 10.39
N ASN A 80 22.49 13.25 9.53
CA ASN A 80 22.92 14.40 8.72
C ASN A 80 21.92 14.65 7.59
N LEU A 81 21.49 15.88 7.45
CA LEU A 81 20.57 16.36 6.42
C LEU A 81 21.29 16.79 5.14
N ALA A 82 20.53 17.00 4.06
CA ALA A 82 21.06 17.37 2.75
C ALA A 82 21.78 18.71 2.74
N ASP A 83 21.40 19.63 3.63
CA ASP A 83 21.98 20.99 3.78
C ASP A 83 23.18 21.04 4.74
N GLY A 84 23.69 19.87 5.17
CA GLY A 84 24.83 19.79 6.10
C GLY A 84 24.47 20.02 7.57
N LYS A 85 23.20 20.26 7.87
CA LYS A 85 22.64 20.28 9.21
C LYS A 85 22.35 18.87 9.71
N TYR A 86 21.86 18.72 10.93
CA TYR A 86 21.50 17.42 11.46
C TYR A 86 20.12 17.43 12.13
N ALA A 87 19.44 16.29 12.03
CA ALA A 87 18.21 16.01 12.76
C ALA A 87 18.47 15.00 13.88
N MET A 88 17.79 15.19 14.99
CA MET A 88 17.71 14.23 16.08
C MET A 88 16.28 13.69 16.13
N VAL A 89 16.11 12.40 15.89
CA VAL A 89 14.80 11.76 15.80
C VAL A 89 14.77 10.49 16.64
N ALA A 90 13.70 10.29 17.39
CA ALA A 90 13.36 9.00 17.98
C ALA A 90 12.17 8.42 17.20
N VAL A 91 12.29 7.18 16.75
CA VAL A 91 11.34 6.55 15.83
C VAL A 91 10.67 5.36 16.50
N SER A 92 9.35 5.29 16.34
CA SER A 92 8.54 4.15 16.77
C SER A 92 7.78 3.60 15.56
N LEU A 93 7.69 2.28 15.47
CA LEU A 93 6.93 1.57 14.44
C LEU A 93 5.64 1.01 15.05
N SER A 94 4.53 1.20 14.35
CA SER A 94 3.26 0.53 14.66
C SER A 94 3.20 -0.79 13.93
N VAL A 95 3.03 -1.88 14.66
CA VAL A 95 3.06 -3.26 14.16
C VAL A 95 1.70 -3.90 14.38
N TYR A 96 1.12 -4.52 13.36
CA TYR A 96 -0.18 -5.17 13.44
C TYR A 96 -0.08 -6.56 14.04
N LYS A 97 -0.70 -6.76 15.21
CA LYS A 97 -0.63 -8.00 16.01
C LYS A 97 -1.29 -9.22 15.32
N GLU A 98 -2.23 -8.98 14.42
CA GLU A 98 -2.92 -10.10 13.74
C GLU A 98 -2.25 -10.49 12.41
N SER A 99 -1.21 -9.80 11.97
CA SER A 99 -0.44 -10.22 10.80
C SER A 99 0.24 -11.58 11.04
N ASP A 100 0.37 -12.35 9.98
CA ASP A 100 1.01 -13.68 10.06
C ASP A 100 2.46 -13.57 10.54
N ARG A 101 3.15 -12.49 10.16
CA ARG A 101 4.53 -12.22 10.57
C ARG A 101 4.63 -11.92 12.06
N TYR A 102 3.70 -11.15 12.63
CA TYR A 102 3.66 -10.90 14.07
C TYR A 102 3.35 -12.18 14.85
N LYS A 103 2.42 -13.00 14.38
CA LYS A 103 2.08 -14.30 15.00
C LYS A 103 3.25 -15.28 15.00
N SER A 104 4.14 -15.19 14.01
CA SER A 104 5.31 -16.08 13.90
C SER A 104 6.52 -15.61 14.71
N SER A 105 6.76 -14.31 14.83
CA SER A 105 8.00 -13.77 15.41
C SER A 105 7.81 -12.53 16.29
N THR A 106 6.56 -12.12 16.57
CA THR A 106 6.26 -10.87 17.30
C THR A 106 7.05 -9.69 16.74
N THR A 107 7.90 -9.05 17.56
CA THR A 107 8.80 -7.97 17.14
C THR A 107 10.28 -8.41 17.10
N GLU A 108 10.57 -9.69 17.29
CA GLU A 108 11.95 -10.20 17.34
C GLU A 108 12.69 -9.94 16.03
N ILE A 109 12.02 -10.16 14.90
CA ILE A 109 12.60 -9.89 13.56
C ILE A 109 13.00 -8.42 13.38
N LEU A 110 12.28 -7.48 13.99
CA LEU A 110 12.63 -6.05 13.95
C LEU A 110 13.86 -5.75 14.79
N THR A 111 14.01 -6.44 15.90
CA THR A 111 15.19 -6.33 16.78
C THR A 111 16.43 -6.92 16.10
N GLU A 112 16.32 -8.10 15.51
CA GLU A 112 17.42 -8.74 14.77
C GLU A 112 17.87 -7.90 13.57
N GLN A 113 16.94 -7.25 12.90
CA GLN A 113 17.18 -6.47 11.69
C GLN A 113 17.17 -4.94 11.94
N GLU A 114 17.37 -4.52 13.17
CA GLU A 114 17.31 -3.09 13.55
C GLU A 114 18.29 -2.22 12.73
N ALA A 115 19.46 -2.76 12.40
CA ALA A 115 20.42 -2.06 11.55
C ALA A 115 19.88 -1.72 10.17
N ILE A 116 19.06 -2.60 9.56
CA ILE A 116 18.41 -2.37 8.27
C ILE A 116 17.35 -1.28 8.41
N ILE A 117 16.57 -1.31 9.49
CA ILE A 117 15.56 -0.31 9.79
C ILE A 117 16.20 1.06 9.97
N LYS A 118 17.23 1.16 10.79
CA LYS A 118 17.99 2.40 11.01
C LYS A 118 18.59 2.95 9.70
N ASN A 119 19.15 2.07 8.87
CA ASN A 119 19.70 2.47 7.58
C ASN A 119 18.62 3.02 6.66
N THR A 120 17.45 2.39 6.59
CA THR A 120 16.33 2.85 5.78
C THR A 120 15.85 4.23 6.24
N ILE A 121 15.68 4.44 7.54
CA ILE A 121 15.31 5.72 8.14
C ILE A 121 16.35 6.79 7.79
N ASN A 122 17.62 6.48 7.96
CA ASN A 122 18.72 7.39 7.65
C ASN A 122 18.74 7.78 6.17
N GLN A 123 18.62 6.82 5.25
CA GLN A 123 18.63 7.07 3.80
C GLN A 123 17.50 8.01 3.36
N ILE A 124 16.33 7.93 3.98
CA ILE A 124 15.19 8.78 3.62
C ILE A 124 15.37 10.18 4.24
N ILE A 125 15.61 10.26 5.54
CA ILE A 125 15.71 11.55 6.23
C ILE A 125 16.85 12.41 5.70
N ARG A 126 18.00 11.83 5.35
CA ARG A 126 19.14 12.55 4.80
C ARG A 126 18.90 13.22 3.44
N GLN A 127 17.80 12.92 2.78
CA GLN A 127 17.43 13.57 1.50
C GLN A 127 16.74 14.92 1.71
N TYR A 128 16.28 15.20 2.92
CA TYR A 128 15.62 16.44 3.29
C TYR A 128 16.62 17.50 3.76
N THR A 129 16.36 18.76 3.45
CA THR A 129 16.93 19.90 4.16
C THR A 129 16.25 20.07 5.52
N LYS A 130 16.84 20.85 6.43
CA LYS A 130 16.25 21.11 7.75
C LYS A 130 14.81 21.65 7.66
N ASP A 131 14.59 22.66 6.83
CA ASP A 131 13.30 23.32 6.73
C ASP A 131 12.26 22.41 6.08
N GLU A 132 12.65 21.63 5.06
CA GLU A 132 11.79 20.62 4.44
C GLU A 132 11.42 19.52 5.42
N PHE A 133 12.38 19.03 6.21
CA PHE A 133 12.13 17.95 7.17
C PHE A 133 11.18 18.39 8.28
N LEU A 134 11.35 19.59 8.83
CA LEU A 134 10.44 20.12 9.86
C LEU A 134 9.04 20.41 9.33
N THR A 135 8.93 20.86 8.08
CA THR A 135 7.63 21.17 7.44
C THR A 135 6.91 19.91 6.97
N ASN A 136 7.65 18.91 6.49
CA ASN A 136 7.11 17.69 5.86
C ASN A 136 7.42 16.42 6.67
N ALA A 137 7.46 16.50 7.99
CA ALA A 137 7.76 15.36 8.86
C ALA A 137 6.83 14.15 8.62
N GLU A 138 5.54 14.41 8.40
CA GLU A 138 4.55 13.38 8.07
C GLU A 138 4.87 12.67 6.76
N LYS A 139 5.29 13.42 5.73
CA LYS A 139 5.70 12.84 4.46
C LYS A 139 6.92 11.93 4.62
N ALA A 140 7.89 12.34 5.43
CA ALA A 140 9.06 11.51 5.74
C ALA A 140 8.67 10.22 6.48
N GLN A 141 7.71 10.29 7.42
CA GLN A 141 7.16 9.11 8.11
C GLN A 141 6.50 8.14 7.11
N ASP A 142 5.69 8.66 6.17
CA ASP A 142 5.03 7.86 5.14
C ASP A 142 6.03 7.20 4.18
N GLU A 143 7.07 7.90 3.76
CA GLU A 143 8.12 7.36 2.90
C GLU A 143 8.90 6.25 3.61
N ILE A 144 9.23 6.43 4.88
CA ILE A 144 9.86 5.40 5.72
C ILE A 144 8.93 4.20 5.86
N CYS A 145 7.65 4.43 6.17
CA CYS A 145 6.66 3.37 6.30
C CYS A 145 6.56 2.54 5.02
N LYS A 146 6.37 3.17 3.87
CA LYS A 146 6.31 2.51 2.56
C LYS A 146 7.58 1.73 2.22
N SER A 147 8.75 2.26 2.58
CA SER A 147 10.01 1.58 2.36
C SER A 147 10.16 0.33 3.24
N LEU A 148 9.78 0.43 4.51
CA LEU A 148 9.78 -0.70 5.43
C LEU A 148 8.73 -1.76 5.05
N GLN A 149 7.55 -1.34 4.59
CA GLN A 149 6.50 -2.23 4.09
C GLN A 149 6.94 -3.07 2.89
N LYS A 150 7.77 -2.54 2.00
CA LYS A 150 8.36 -3.31 0.89
C LYS A 150 9.25 -4.46 1.38
N THR A 151 9.89 -4.29 2.53
CA THR A 151 10.82 -5.29 3.09
C THR A 151 10.10 -6.27 4.03
N TYR A 152 9.20 -5.76 4.86
CA TYR A 152 8.56 -6.52 5.95
C TYR A 152 7.12 -6.94 5.66
N GLY A 153 6.48 -6.41 4.63
CA GLY A 153 5.08 -6.63 4.27
C GLY A 153 4.17 -5.47 4.72
N THR A 154 3.17 -5.20 3.92
CA THR A 154 2.21 -4.10 4.13
C THR A 154 1.26 -4.34 5.30
N ASP A 155 1.05 -5.59 5.65
CA ASP A 155 0.21 -6.05 6.75
C ASP A 155 0.93 -6.12 8.10
N TYR A 156 2.25 -6.02 8.13
CA TYR A 156 3.03 -6.12 9.36
C TYR A 156 3.35 -4.75 9.96
N ILE A 157 3.99 -3.85 9.21
CA ILE A 157 4.26 -2.48 9.63
C ILE A 157 3.16 -1.59 9.08
N VAL A 158 2.37 -1.00 9.98
CA VAL A 158 1.20 -0.18 9.62
C VAL A 158 1.38 1.30 9.89
N GLY A 159 2.50 1.70 10.50
CA GLY A 159 2.79 3.10 10.73
C GLY A 159 4.20 3.36 11.24
N VAL A 160 4.67 4.58 11.04
CA VAL A 160 5.96 5.11 11.54
C VAL A 160 5.68 6.43 12.21
N HIS A 161 6.23 6.62 13.40
CA HIS A 161 6.00 7.83 14.21
C HIS A 161 7.31 8.38 14.74
N PHE A 162 7.45 9.70 14.72
CA PHE A 162 8.55 10.38 15.39
C PHE A 162 8.10 10.79 16.79
N SER A 163 8.61 10.13 17.83
CA SER A 163 8.32 10.47 19.23
C SER A 163 9.12 11.70 19.68
N THR A 164 10.28 11.94 19.08
CA THR A 164 11.08 13.16 19.24
C THR A 164 11.55 13.60 17.85
N LEU A 165 11.46 14.90 17.58
CA LEU A 165 11.93 15.50 16.34
C LEU A 165 12.53 16.88 16.63
N THR A 166 13.82 17.04 16.37
CA THR A 166 14.54 18.32 16.44
C THR A 166 15.55 18.39 15.30
N ALA A 167 15.72 19.53 14.70
CA ALA A 167 16.74 19.76 13.67
C ALA A 167 17.52 21.07 13.93
N GLN A 168 18.83 21.02 13.80
CA GLN A 168 19.76 22.13 14.07
C GLN A 168 20.71 22.33 12.90
#